data_520bb8b4a88abce5779c683d21f1dec2
#
_entry.id   520bb8b4a88abce5779c683d21f1dec2
#
_cell.length_a   1.000
_cell.length_b   1.000
_cell.length_c   1.000
_cell.angle_alpha   90.00
_cell.angle_beta   90.00
_cell.angle_gamma   90.00
#
_symmetry.space_group_name_H-M   'P 1'
#
loop_
_entity.id
_entity.type
_entity.pdbx_description
1 polymer ?
#
loop_
_entity_poly.entity_id
_entity_poly.type
_entity_poly.pdbx_seq_one_letter_code
_entity_poly.pdbx_strand_id
1 'polypeptide(L)'
;MRVGPTGFGNPANFKDPKPVCPCQAAGICTCGMSDLPPLPPPPQASSAAPETLAEIVELARRQNYSDIHLGVGEQPRFRERGEIISSGWPVTEAVQFDRWLSEVLSSAERERFRSEHDFDGSFAFERVRVRINLMESLRGPAMVLRLIPQTILSLEELQLPEVLKTLANRPKGLVLVTGPTGSGKSTTLAAMVDWINRNKPAHILTIEDPIEFVHTSRKALVRQREVGHHTLRFKAALRAALREDPDVILIGEIRDGETLTTALEAAQTGHLVFGTLHTNSAVRTVERVLGMVPPADQASLRRSLSESLLGVIAQGLIRTTTGGRRAYHDILINTEACRDYIERGELDSVEQIMERSGFDGMQTSNQALLHLVQAGEIEGDAALAVSLKSSELAQALRGRQ
;
A
#
# COMPACT_ATOMS: atom_id res chain seq x y z
N MET A 1 -60.71 -30.55 -13.33
CA MET A 1 -60.34 -31.94 -13.73
C MET A 1 -59.10 -32.36 -12.97
N ARG A 2 -59.24 -33.44 -12.26
CA ARG A 2 -58.17 -34.13 -11.52
C ARG A 2 -57.21 -34.77 -12.53
N VAL A 3 -55.92 -34.80 -12.27
CA VAL A 3 -55.06 -35.99 -12.34
C VAL A 3 -53.87 -35.79 -11.43
N GLY A 4 -53.61 -36.79 -10.63
CA GLY A 4 -52.69 -36.82 -9.52
C GLY A 4 -51.28 -37.38 -9.88
N PRO A 5 -50.45 -37.75 -8.87
CA PRO A 5 -49.02 -37.73 -8.94
C PRO A 5 -48.40 -39.07 -9.28
N THR A 6 -47.26 -39.07 -9.93
CA THR A 6 -46.37 -40.23 -10.00
C THR A 6 -45.05 -39.94 -9.32
N GLY A 7 -44.76 -40.74 -8.34
CA GLY A 7 -43.56 -40.73 -7.55
C GLY A 7 -42.36 -41.38 -8.27
N PHE A 8 -41.23 -40.98 -7.81
CA PHE A 8 -39.94 -41.66 -8.01
C PHE A 8 -39.11 -41.44 -6.76
N GLY A 9 -38.74 -42.42 -6.07
CA GLY A 9 -37.62 -43.28 -6.33
C GLY A 9 -36.46 -42.79 -5.49
N ASN A 10 -36.37 -43.36 -4.27
CA ASN A 10 -35.31 -43.13 -3.29
C ASN A 10 -33.99 -43.78 -3.80
N PRO A 11 -32.85 -43.09 -3.89
CA PRO A 11 -31.58 -43.80 -4.05
C PRO A 11 -30.95 -44.11 -2.71
N ALA A 12 -30.48 -45.32 -2.66
CA ALA A 12 -29.96 -46.08 -1.57
C ALA A 12 -28.81 -45.40 -0.79
N ASN A 13 -28.85 -45.68 0.52
CA ASN A 13 -27.76 -45.60 1.48
C ASN A 13 -26.47 -46.23 0.97
N PHE A 14 -25.45 -45.42 0.77
CA PHE A 14 -24.04 -45.82 0.89
C PHE A 14 -23.55 -45.35 2.24
N LYS A 15 -23.53 -46.24 3.21
CA LYS A 15 -22.76 -46.06 4.45
C LYS A 15 -21.33 -46.54 4.16
N ASP A 16 -20.42 -45.62 4.02
CA ASP A 16 -19.01 -45.93 4.15
C ASP A 16 -18.72 -46.39 5.59
N PRO A 17 -18.03 -47.53 5.79
CA PRO A 17 -17.65 -47.96 7.12
C PRO A 17 -16.53 -47.06 7.62
N LYS A 18 -16.78 -46.38 8.75
CA LYS A 18 -15.73 -45.69 9.52
C LYS A 18 -14.64 -46.68 9.86
N PRO A 19 -13.35 -46.32 9.77
CA PRO A 19 -12.27 -47.16 10.22
C PRO A 19 -12.41 -47.45 11.72
N VAL A 20 -12.63 -48.67 12.08
CA VAL A 20 -12.75 -49.12 13.46
C VAL A 20 -11.32 -49.27 14.01
N CYS A 21 -11.03 -48.60 15.11
CA CYS A 21 -9.76 -48.72 15.81
C CYS A 21 -9.55 -50.19 16.26
N PRO A 22 -8.39 -50.81 16.03
CA PRO A 22 -8.13 -52.21 16.41
C PRO A 22 -8.30 -52.53 17.87
N CYS A 23 -8.32 -51.57 18.76
CA CYS A 23 -8.48 -51.71 20.22
C CYS A 23 -9.92 -51.93 20.70
N GLN A 24 -10.96 -51.79 19.86
CA GLN A 24 -12.34 -52.05 20.24
C GLN A 24 -12.69 -53.56 20.38
N ALA A 25 -11.85 -54.45 19.92
CA ALA A 25 -12.07 -55.90 20.03
C ALA A 25 -11.58 -56.51 21.35
N ALA A 26 -10.86 -55.78 22.21
CA ALA A 26 -10.23 -56.32 23.40
C ALA A 26 -10.76 -55.74 24.75
N GLY A 27 -11.79 -54.91 24.72
CA GLY A 27 -12.50 -54.48 25.94
C GLY A 27 -11.73 -53.59 26.96
N ILE A 28 -10.51 -53.11 26.63
CA ILE A 28 -9.71 -52.28 27.55
C ILE A 28 -9.10 -51.15 26.71
N CYS A 29 -9.78 -50.01 26.65
CA CYS A 29 -9.24 -48.80 26.04
C CYS A 29 -8.57 -47.94 27.11
N THR A 30 -7.27 -48.09 27.29
CA THR A 30 -6.42 -47.21 28.09
C THR A 30 -5.59 -46.31 27.14
N CYS A 31 -6.24 -45.63 26.20
CA CYS A 31 -5.59 -44.60 25.43
C CYS A 31 -5.55 -43.34 26.32
N GLY A 32 -4.60 -43.31 27.24
CA GLY A 32 -4.19 -42.09 27.92
C GLY A 32 -3.59 -41.10 26.89
N MET A 33 -3.88 -39.83 27.05
CA MET A 33 -3.37 -38.72 26.24
C MET A 33 -1.83 -38.48 26.40
N SER A 34 -1.03 -39.53 26.52
CA SER A 34 0.41 -39.44 26.85
C SER A 34 1.36 -39.86 25.72
N ASP A 35 0.88 -40.25 24.53
CA ASP A 35 1.74 -40.78 23.47
C ASP A 35 1.86 -39.86 22.21
N LEU A 36 1.65 -38.58 22.37
CA LEU A 36 2.19 -37.61 21.40
C LEU A 36 3.69 -37.50 21.66
N PRO A 37 4.57 -37.69 20.64
CA PRO A 37 6.00 -37.46 20.82
C PRO A 37 6.20 -36.04 21.38
N PRO A 38 7.10 -35.87 22.36
CA PRO A 38 7.38 -34.52 22.87
C PRO A 38 7.78 -33.64 21.71
N LEU A 39 7.17 -32.44 21.66
CA LEU A 39 7.56 -31.43 20.69
C LEU A 39 9.09 -31.27 20.77
N PRO A 40 9.81 -31.16 19.62
CA PRO A 40 11.24 -30.97 19.64
C PRO A 40 11.53 -29.74 20.53
N PRO A 41 12.57 -29.81 21.36
CA PRO A 41 12.96 -28.68 22.19
C PRO A 41 13.17 -27.45 21.28
N PRO A 42 12.74 -26.25 21.72
CA PRO A 42 12.98 -25.04 20.95
C PRO A 42 14.50 -24.94 20.66
N PRO A 43 14.92 -24.44 19.50
CA PRO A 43 16.33 -24.25 19.19
C PRO A 43 16.97 -23.48 20.33
N GLN A 44 18.13 -23.98 20.82
CA GLN A 44 18.85 -23.34 21.92
C GLN A 44 19.19 -21.90 21.54
N ALA A 45 18.63 -20.95 22.26
CA ALA A 45 18.92 -19.53 22.10
C ALA A 45 20.39 -19.27 22.42
N SER A 46 21.17 -18.82 21.46
CA SER A 46 22.63 -18.68 21.58
C SER A 46 23.08 -17.31 22.08
N SER A 47 22.16 -16.33 22.24
CA SER A 47 22.47 -14.99 22.77
C SER A 47 21.24 -14.38 23.46
N ALA A 48 21.46 -13.53 24.47
CA ALA A 48 20.40 -12.75 25.09
C ALA A 48 19.80 -11.77 24.06
N ALA A 49 18.48 -11.52 24.15
CA ALA A 49 17.89 -10.43 23.39
C ALA A 49 18.45 -9.08 23.85
N PRO A 50 18.56 -8.08 22.95
CA PRO A 50 18.90 -6.72 23.35
C PRO A 50 17.97 -6.19 24.44
N GLU A 51 18.49 -5.41 25.37
CA GLU A 51 17.71 -4.88 26.49
C GLU A 51 16.70 -3.82 26.02
N THR A 52 17.07 -3.04 25.02
CA THR A 52 16.29 -1.91 24.52
C THR A 52 15.68 -2.19 23.15
N LEU A 53 14.51 -1.60 22.89
CA LEU A 53 13.87 -1.65 21.58
C LEU A 53 14.71 -0.90 20.53
N ALA A 54 15.38 0.18 20.94
CA ALA A 54 16.25 0.95 20.06
C ALA A 54 17.40 0.09 19.48
N GLU A 55 17.99 -0.81 20.27
CA GLU A 55 19.05 -1.73 19.81
C GLU A 55 18.51 -2.77 18.82
N ILE A 56 17.30 -3.29 19.06
CA ILE A 56 16.63 -4.23 18.15
C ILE A 56 16.35 -3.56 16.79
N VAL A 57 15.83 -2.33 16.82
CA VAL A 57 15.52 -1.56 15.61
C VAL A 57 16.80 -1.21 14.84
N GLU A 58 17.87 -0.81 15.52
CA GLU A 58 19.16 -0.52 14.87
C GLU A 58 19.79 -1.78 14.25
N LEU A 59 19.67 -2.94 14.91
CA LEU A 59 20.10 -4.22 14.35
C LEU A 59 19.32 -4.55 13.08
N ALA A 60 17.98 -4.42 13.13
CA ALA A 60 17.11 -4.68 11.99
C ALA A 60 17.45 -3.75 10.80
N ARG A 61 17.72 -2.47 11.08
CA ARG A 61 18.16 -1.50 10.07
C ARG A 61 19.47 -1.91 9.40
N ARG A 62 20.48 -2.32 10.19
CA ARG A 62 21.79 -2.76 9.67
C ARG A 62 21.70 -4.01 8.81
N GLN A 63 20.80 -4.92 9.16
CA GLN A 63 20.59 -6.19 8.42
C GLN A 63 19.59 -6.04 7.27
N ASN A 64 19.04 -4.84 7.03
CA ASN A 64 18.02 -4.57 6.02
C ASN A 64 16.74 -5.43 6.20
N TYR A 65 16.35 -5.71 7.43
CA TYR A 65 15.07 -6.33 7.73
C TYR A 65 13.94 -5.30 7.52
N SER A 66 12.83 -5.76 6.98
CA SER A 66 11.69 -4.86 6.71
C SER A 66 10.76 -4.70 7.91
N ASP A 67 10.57 -5.78 8.67
CA ASP A 67 9.66 -5.78 9.81
C ASP A 67 10.28 -6.55 10.99
N ILE A 68 9.90 -6.15 12.20
CA ILE A 68 10.26 -6.78 13.48
C ILE A 68 8.97 -7.24 14.12
N HIS A 69 8.89 -8.50 14.53
CA HIS A 69 7.75 -9.09 15.21
C HIS A 69 8.16 -9.46 16.63
N LEU A 70 7.52 -8.82 17.62
CA LEU A 70 7.73 -9.03 19.05
C LEU A 70 6.40 -9.37 19.71
N GLY A 71 6.40 -10.28 20.67
CA GLY A 71 5.18 -10.65 21.41
C GLY A 71 5.52 -11.33 22.73
N VAL A 72 4.66 -11.15 23.73
CA VAL A 72 4.77 -11.85 25.01
C VAL A 72 4.57 -13.35 24.78
N GLY A 73 5.44 -14.17 25.39
CA GLY A 73 5.39 -15.62 25.22
C GLY A 73 5.83 -16.12 23.85
N GLU A 74 6.43 -15.26 23.03
CA GLU A 74 6.93 -15.59 21.70
C GLU A 74 8.40 -15.20 21.53
N GLN A 75 9.10 -15.93 20.66
CA GLN A 75 10.45 -15.62 20.28
C GLN A 75 10.44 -14.45 19.27
N PRO A 76 11.26 -13.40 19.45
CA PRO A 76 11.38 -12.32 18.47
C PRO A 76 11.72 -12.83 17.09
N ARG A 77 11.12 -12.22 16.06
CA ARG A 77 11.31 -12.58 14.66
C ARG A 77 11.52 -11.35 13.79
N PHE A 78 12.16 -11.54 12.66
CA PHE A 78 12.38 -10.51 11.65
C PHE A 78 11.78 -10.94 10.31
N ARG A 79 11.47 -9.97 9.47
CA ARG A 79 11.13 -10.24 8.08
C ARG A 79 12.30 -9.84 7.19
N GLU A 80 12.87 -10.83 6.53
CA GLU A 80 13.93 -10.65 5.54
C GLU A 80 13.44 -11.08 4.16
N ARG A 81 13.48 -10.16 3.17
CA ARG A 81 13.07 -10.42 1.76
C ARG A 81 11.70 -11.09 1.61
N GLY A 82 10.79 -10.81 2.53
CA GLY A 82 9.43 -11.35 2.56
C GLY A 82 9.24 -12.58 3.44
N GLU A 83 10.30 -13.23 3.90
CA GLU A 83 10.26 -14.41 4.78
C GLU A 83 10.41 -14.01 6.26
N ILE A 84 9.70 -14.72 7.15
CA ILE A 84 9.85 -14.53 8.59
C ILE A 84 10.94 -15.48 9.11
N ILE A 85 11.99 -14.89 9.68
CA ILE A 85 13.13 -15.61 10.27
C ILE A 85 13.14 -15.44 11.79
N SER A 86 13.64 -16.47 12.49
CA SER A 86 13.83 -16.38 13.95
C SER A 86 15.07 -15.56 14.29
N SER A 87 14.97 -14.76 15.37
CA SER A 87 16.13 -14.06 15.92
C SER A 87 17.15 -14.98 16.60
N GLY A 88 16.74 -16.19 17.00
CA GLY A 88 17.53 -17.04 17.89
C GLY A 88 17.56 -16.61 19.37
N TRP A 89 16.82 -15.53 19.72
CA TRP A 89 16.75 -15.01 21.09
C TRP A 89 15.76 -15.79 21.96
N PRO A 90 15.81 -15.65 23.29
CA PRO A 90 14.82 -16.24 24.19
C PRO A 90 13.40 -15.75 23.89
N VAL A 91 12.44 -16.48 24.43
CA VAL A 91 11.04 -16.06 24.45
C VAL A 91 10.90 -14.77 25.26
N THR A 92 10.15 -13.82 24.74
CA THR A 92 9.94 -12.50 25.35
C THR A 92 9.05 -12.63 26.59
N GLU A 93 9.53 -12.16 27.73
CA GLU A 93 8.75 -12.06 28.95
C GLU A 93 7.91 -10.78 28.99
N ALA A 94 6.81 -10.80 29.74
CA ALA A 94 5.91 -9.63 29.84
C ALA A 94 6.62 -8.37 30.36
N VAL A 95 7.53 -8.49 31.30
CA VAL A 95 8.33 -7.36 31.85
C VAL A 95 9.24 -6.76 30.77
N GLN A 96 9.85 -7.59 29.96
CA GLN A 96 10.70 -7.14 28.86
C GLN A 96 9.88 -6.42 27.79
N PHE A 97 8.73 -6.97 27.44
CA PHE A 97 7.82 -6.37 26.44
C PHE A 97 7.29 -5.00 26.94
N ASP A 98 6.88 -4.88 28.20
CA ASP A 98 6.40 -3.60 28.78
C ASP A 98 7.52 -2.53 28.80
N ARG A 99 8.77 -2.94 29.03
CA ARG A 99 9.93 -2.06 28.91
C ARG A 99 10.06 -1.50 27.49
N TRP A 100 10.01 -2.36 26.48
CA TRP A 100 10.05 -1.94 25.06
C TRP A 100 8.86 -1.02 24.68
N LEU A 101 7.66 -1.31 25.15
CA LEU A 101 6.51 -0.42 24.96
C LEU A 101 6.76 0.97 25.55
N SER A 102 7.41 1.04 26.70
CA SER A 102 7.66 2.32 27.38
C SER A 102 8.67 3.21 26.64
N GLU A 103 9.48 2.65 25.73
CA GLU A 103 10.41 3.41 24.89
C GLU A 103 9.71 4.17 23.76
N VAL A 104 8.57 3.67 23.30
CA VAL A 104 7.92 4.16 22.07
C VAL A 104 6.52 4.72 22.28
N LEU A 105 5.87 4.41 23.40
CA LEU A 105 4.52 4.89 23.72
C LEU A 105 4.52 5.74 24.99
N SER A 106 3.85 6.87 24.92
CA SER A 106 3.51 7.68 26.09
C SER A 106 2.55 6.92 27.02
N SER A 107 2.42 7.38 28.27
CA SER A 107 1.49 6.79 29.24
C SER A 107 0.04 6.83 28.75
N ALA A 108 -0.36 7.89 28.03
CA ALA A 108 -1.71 8.02 27.48
C ALA A 108 -1.95 7.01 26.33
N GLU A 109 -0.98 6.79 25.46
CA GLU A 109 -1.08 5.82 24.37
C GLU A 109 -1.09 4.38 24.89
N ARG A 110 -0.33 4.08 25.93
CA ARG A 110 -0.38 2.77 26.60
C ARG A 110 -1.73 2.52 27.26
N GLU A 111 -2.35 3.53 27.88
CA GLU A 111 -3.69 3.40 28.47
C GLU A 111 -4.76 3.23 27.38
N ARG A 112 -4.62 3.96 26.26
CA ARG A 112 -5.47 3.78 25.10
C ARG A 112 -5.36 2.36 24.53
N PHE A 113 -4.15 1.83 24.36
CA PHE A 113 -3.96 0.45 23.92
C PHE A 113 -4.61 -0.57 24.87
N ARG A 114 -4.48 -0.39 26.18
CA ARG A 114 -5.15 -1.27 27.16
C ARG A 114 -6.67 -1.25 27.06
N SER A 115 -7.27 -0.13 26.67
CA SER A 115 -8.73 0.02 26.52
C SER A 115 -9.26 -0.44 25.16
N GLU A 116 -8.48 -0.23 24.08
CA GLU A 116 -8.90 -0.49 22.70
C GLU A 116 -8.39 -1.83 22.16
N HIS A 117 -7.35 -2.43 22.80
CA HIS A 117 -6.66 -3.67 22.41
C HIS A 117 -5.91 -3.61 21.06
N ASP A 118 -5.95 -2.46 20.41
CA ASP A 118 -5.27 -2.16 19.16
C ASP A 118 -4.61 -0.77 19.22
N PHE A 119 -3.45 -0.63 18.57
CA PHE A 119 -2.81 0.67 18.40
C PHE A 119 -2.04 0.68 17.07
N ASP A 120 -2.20 1.74 16.30
CA ASP A 120 -1.41 2.01 15.10
C ASP A 120 -0.80 3.42 15.24
N GLY A 121 0.51 3.52 14.99
CA GLY A 121 1.22 4.77 15.14
C GLY A 121 2.62 4.70 14.52
N SER A 122 3.44 5.70 14.80
CA SER A 122 4.81 5.74 14.35
C SER A 122 5.72 6.32 15.42
N PHE A 123 6.99 5.93 15.39
CA PHE A 123 8.02 6.45 16.29
C PHE A 123 9.32 6.71 15.54
N ALA A 124 10.02 7.79 15.89
CA ALA A 124 11.30 8.15 15.30
C ALA A 124 12.43 7.80 16.27
N PHE A 125 13.21 6.79 15.95
CA PHE A 125 14.52 6.56 16.57
C PHE A 125 15.56 7.48 15.93
N GLU A 126 16.73 7.58 16.52
CA GLU A 126 17.80 8.48 16.04
C GLU A 126 18.10 8.35 14.53
N ARG A 127 18.08 7.12 14.01
CA ARG A 127 18.51 6.80 12.63
C ARG A 127 17.47 6.11 11.77
N VAL A 128 16.26 5.88 12.28
CA VAL A 128 15.21 5.19 11.56
C VAL A 128 13.85 5.53 12.16
N ARG A 129 12.85 5.75 11.31
CA ARG A 129 11.45 5.83 11.72
C ARG A 129 10.82 4.46 11.57
N VAL A 130 9.93 4.10 12.47
CA VAL A 130 9.17 2.85 12.43
C VAL A 130 7.68 3.14 12.51
N ARG A 131 6.89 2.40 11.75
CA ARG A 131 5.46 2.26 11.99
C ARG A 131 5.26 1.16 13.01
N ILE A 132 4.43 1.41 14.01
CA ILE A 132 4.15 0.50 15.11
C ILE A 132 2.69 0.08 15.02
N ASN A 133 2.45 -1.22 14.96
CA ASN A 133 1.13 -1.79 15.17
C ASN A 133 1.19 -2.70 16.40
N LEU A 134 0.32 -2.44 17.37
CA LEU A 134 0.13 -3.25 18.56
C LEU A 134 -1.21 -3.95 18.50
N MET A 135 -1.25 -5.16 18.98
CA MET A 135 -2.46 -5.96 19.08
C MET A 135 -2.44 -6.79 20.38
N GLU A 136 -3.60 -6.99 20.98
CA GLU A 136 -3.76 -8.00 22.03
C GLU A 136 -3.92 -9.37 21.37
N SER A 137 -3.26 -10.39 21.90
CA SER A 137 -3.29 -11.74 21.36
C SER A 137 -3.55 -12.77 22.48
N LEU A 138 -3.80 -14.03 22.12
CA LEU A 138 -4.07 -15.12 23.09
C LEU A 138 -2.94 -15.28 24.13
N ARG A 139 -1.70 -14.95 23.79
CA ARG A 139 -0.53 -15.09 24.67
C ARG A 139 -0.17 -13.80 25.40
N GLY A 140 -0.84 -12.72 25.11
CA GLY A 140 -0.58 -11.37 25.58
C GLY A 140 -0.31 -10.41 24.42
N PRO A 141 0.10 -9.17 24.73
CA PRO A 141 0.31 -8.16 23.72
C PRO A 141 1.46 -8.52 22.75
N ALA A 142 1.24 -8.15 21.49
CA ALA A 142 2.22 -8.31 20.42
C ALA A 142 2.41 -7.00 19.65
N MET A 143 3.58 -6.81 19.06
CA MET A 143 3.98 -5.60 18.35
C MET A 143 4.66 -5.96 17.03
N VAL A 144 4.22 -5.30 15.96
CA VAL A 144 4.91 -5.32 14.66
C VAL A 144 5.47 -3.94 14.38
N LEU A 145 6.78 -3.87 14.15
CA LEU A 145 7.47 -2.64 13.80
C LEU A 145 7.92 -2.76 12.35
N ARG A 146 7.40 -1.89 11.48
CA ARG A 146 7.88 -1.76 10.09
C ARG A 146 8.90 -0.65 10.00
N LEU A 147 10.09 -0.96 9.51
CA LEU A 147 11.12 0.04 9.29
C LEU A 147 10.77 0.89 8.07
N ILE A 148 10.79 2.20 8.24
CA ILE A 148 10.52 3.18 7.20
C ILE A 148 11.86 3.58 6.58
N PRO A 149 12.06 3.41 5.26
CA PRO A 149 13.30 3.81 4.59
C PRO A 149 13.57 5.30 4.77
N GLN A 150 14.80 5.66 5.16
CA GLN A 150 15.20 7.07 5.28
C GLN A 150 15.66 7.67 3.95
N THR A 151 16.12 6.82 3.03
CA THR A 151 16.63 7.28 1.74
C THR A 151 15.48 7.37 0.75
N ILE A 152 15.23 8.58 0.28
CA ILE A 152 14.30 8.82 -0.82
C ILE A 152 15.12 8.72 -2.10
N LEU A 153 14.78 7.73 -2.93
CA LEU A 153 15.39 7.56 -4.25
C LEU A 153 14.83 8.62 -5.21
N SER A 154 15.66 9.10 -6.10
CA SER A 154 15.25 10.05 -7.14
C SER A 154 14.38 9.40 -8.21
N LEU A 155 13.70 10.22 -9.03
CA LEU A 155 12.92 9.74 -10.16
C LEU A 155 13.79 8.96 -11.16
N GLU A 156 15.06 9.37 -11.33
CA GLU A 156 16.04 8.72 -12.18
C GLU A 156 16.50 7.37 -11.63
N GLU A 157 16.85 7.30 -10.34
CA GLU A 157 17.24 6.04 -9.68
C GLU A 157 16.12 4.99 -9.68
N LEU A 158 14.87 5.44 -9.57
CA LEU A 158 13.67 4.60 -9.71
C LEU A 158 13.33 4.29 -11.16
N GLN A 159 14.03 4.92 -12.12
CA GLN A 159 13.78 4.82 -13.56
C GLN A 159 12.31 5.10 -13.91
N LEU A 160 11.72 6.11 -13.30
CA LEU A 160 10.34 6.51 -13.53
C LEU A 160 10.20 7.32 -14.83
N PRO A 161 9.03 7.27 -15.48
CA PRO A 161 8.78 8.02 -16.70
C PRO A 161 9.01 9.54 -16.53
N GLU A 162 9.64 10.18 -17.52
CA GLU A 162 10.02 11.60 -17.48
C GLU A 162 8.81 12.54 -17.31
N VAL A 163 7.63 12.10 -17.77
CA VAL A 163 6.38 12.86 -17.62
C VAL A 163 6.03 13.15 -16.16
N LEU A 164 6.51 12.34 -15.19
CA LEU A 164 6.31 12.60 -13.77
C LEU A 164 7.00 13.89 -13.33
N LYS A 165 8.16 14.23 -13.89
CA LYS A 165 8.81 15.54 -13.66
C LYS A 165 7.99 16.67 -14.25
N THR A 166 7.44 16.46 -15.44
CA THR A 166 6.56 17.44 -16.09
C THR A 166 5.34 17.73 -15.22
N LEU A 167 4.69 16.70 -14.66
CA LEU A 167 3.58 16.83 -13.72
C LEU A 167 4.00 17.53 -12.42
N ALA A 168 5.14 17.13 -11.84
CA ALA A 168 5.69 17.76 -10.62
C ALA A 168 6.10 19.23 -10.85
N ASN A 169 6.31 19.63 -12.09
CA ASN A 169 6.66 21.01 -12.44
C ASN A 169 5.46 21.94 -12.67
N ARG A 170 4.24 21.41 -12.69
CA ARG A 170 3.04 22.23 -12.88
C ARG A 170 2.83 23.18 -11.70
N PRO A 171 2.31 24.39 -11.94
CA PRO A 171 2.07 25.36 -10.88
C PRO A 171 0.85 25.00 -10.03
N LYS A 172 -0.17 24.36 -10.61
CA LYS A 172 -1.42 23.98 -9.96
C LYS A 172 -2.10 22.84 -10.71
N GLY A 173 -3.05 22.18 -10.07
CA GLY A 173 -3.87 21.10 -10.59
C GLY A 173 -3.77 19.84 -9.75
N LEU A 174 -4.51 18.80 -10.12
CA LEU A 174 -4.58 17.53 -9.39
C LEU A 174 -3.80 16.44 -10.13
N VAL A 175 -2.92 15.75 -9.45
CA VAL A 175 -2.22 14.54 -9.90
C VAL A 175 -2.63 13.38 -9.00
N LEU A 176 -3.13 12.30 -9.58
CA LEU A 176 -3.53 11.09 -8.85
C LEU A 176 -2.50 9.98 -9.09
N VAL A 177 -1.93 9.44 -8.00
CA VAL A 177 -1.05 8.27 -8.04
C VAL A 177 -1.79 7.09 -7.44
N THR A 178 -2.03 6.05 -8.24
CA THR A 178 -2.92 4.97 -7.84
C THR A 178 -2.27 3.59 -8.01
N GLY A 179 -2.90 2.55 -7.49
CA GLY A 179 -2.41 1.17 -7.55
C GLY A 179 -2.69 0.41 -6.26
N PRO A 180 -2.59 -0.92 -6.27
CA PRO A 180 -2.82 -1.74 -5.08
C PRO A 180 -1.82 -1.45 -3.96
N THR A 181 -2.11 -1.94 -2.76
CA THR A 181 -1.14 -1.86 -1.65
C THR A 181 0.15 -2.57 -2.03
N GLY A 182 1.28 -1.92 -1.74
CA GLY A 182 2.60 -2.45 -2.09
C GLY A 182 3.04 -2.22 -3.55
N SER A 183 2.29 -1.46 -4.36
CA SER A 183 2.69 -1.11 -5.73
C SER A 183 3.75 -0.02 -5.84
N GLY A 184 4.19 0.57 -4.72
CA GLY A 184 5.23 1.59 -4.69
C GLY A 184 4.74 3.04 -4.87
N LYS A 185 3.43 3.31 -4.70
CA LYS A 185 2.85 4.67 -4.79
C LYS A 185 3.59 5.69 -3.92
N SER A 186 3.77 5.36 -2.65
CA SER A 186 4.42 6.25 -1.68
C SER A 186 5.87 6.53 -2.06
N THR A 187 6.58 5.54 -2.60
CA THR A 187 7.95 5.71 -3.11
C THR A 187 7.99 6.69 -4.29
N THR A 188 7.06 6.53 -5.24
CA THR A 188 6.93 7.41 -6.40
C THR A 188 6.56 8.83 -5.99
N LEU A 189 5.59 8.99 -5.08
CA LEU A 189 5.21 10.30 -4.55
C LEU A 189 6.35 10.95 -3.77
N ALA A 190 7.06 10.18 -2.94
CA ALA A 190 8.22 10.71 -2.22
C ALA A 190 9.30 11.21 -3.19
N ALA A 191 9.57 10.48 -4.28
CA ALA A 191 10.50 10.91 -5.32
C ALA A 191 10.03 12.20 -6.04
N MET A 192 8.71 12.33 -6.35
CA MET A 192 8.15 13.53 -6.94
C MET A 192 8.23 14.74 -6.01
N VAL A 193 7.89 14.55 -4.73
CA VAL A 193 8.00 15.57 -3.68
C VAL A 193 9.45 15.99 -3.46
N ASP A 194 10.39 15.03 -3.38
CA ASP A 194 11.82 15.33 -3.24
C ASP A 194 12.38 16.06 -4.47
N TRP A 195 11.91 15.73 -5.66
CA TRP A 195 12.26 16.48 -6.87
C TRP A 195 11.81 17.96 -6.76
N ILE A 196 10.58 18.22 -6.32
CA ILE A 196 10.09 19.60 -6.07
C ILE A 196 10.93 20.27 -4.99
N ASN A 197 11.16 19.58 -3.87
CA ASN A 197 11.93 20.07 -2.73
C ASN A 197 13.36 20.50 -3.10
N ARG A 198 14.00 19.79 -4.03
CA ARG A 198 15.35 20.13 -4.52
C ARG A 198 15.34 21.28 -5.53
N ASN A 199 14.29 21.45 -6.31
CA ASN A 199 14.30 22.30 -7.50
C ASN A 199 13.52 23.60 -7.37
N LYS A 200 12.49 23.67 -6.51
CA LYS A 200 11.58 24.80 -6.38
C LYS A 200 11.61 25.44 -4.99
N PRO A 201 11.59 26.78 -4.88
CA PRO A 201 11.35 27.46 -3.64
C PRO A 201 9.84 27.48 -3.37
N ALA A 202 9.31 26.42 -2.77
CA ALA A 202 7.88 26.18 -2.57
C ALA A 202 7.60 25.74 -1.13
N HIS A 203 6.40 25.95 -0.64
CA HIS A 203 5.91 25.35 0.59
C HIS A 203 5.14 24.08 0.26
N ILE A 204 5.69 22.94 0.68
CA ILE A 204 5.11 21.61 0.51
C ILE A 204 4.48 21.18 1.84
N LEU A 205 3.19 20.90 1.83
CA LEU A 205 2.47 20.38 2.98
C LEU A 205 1.96 18.98 2.69
N THR A 206 2.29 18.01 3.55
CA THR A 206 1.76 16.65 3.44
C THR A 206 0.81 16.32 4.58
N ILE A 207 -0.23 15.54 4.29
CA ILE A 207 -1.18 15.01 5.26
C ILE A 207 -1.23 13.50 5.01
N GLU A 208 -0.74 12.71 5.97
CA GLU A 208 -0.46 11.28 5.80
C GLU A 208 -0.99 10.46 6.99
N ASP A 209 -1.21 9.16 6.79
CA ASP A 209 -1.73 8.25 7.81
C ASP A 209 -1.14 6.82 7.65
N PRO A 210 0.05 6.56 8.23
CA PRO A 210 1.05 7.48 8.78
C PRO A 210 2.01 8.05 7.72
N ILE A 211 2.99 8.89 8.15
CA ILE A 211 4.10 9.35 7.30
C ILE A 211 5.00 8.18 6.92
N GLU A 212 5.13 7.91 5.60
CA GLU A 212 5.96 6.82 5.07
C GLU A 212 7.39 7.25 4.71
N PHE A 213 7.63 8.50 4.37
CA PHE A 213 8.96 9.05 4.06
C PHE A 213 9.14 10.40 4.73
N VAL A 214 10.29 10.61 5.35
CA VAL A 214 10.62 11.89 5.99
C VAL A 214 11.44 12.76 5.03
N HIS A 215 10.91 13.93 4.70
CA HIS A 215 11.57 14.90 3.84
C HIS A 215 12.31 15.96 4.68
N THR A 216 13.60 16.13 4.41
CA THR A 216 14.35 17.28 4.92
C THR A 216 14.17 18.45 3.96
N SER A 217 13.74 19.62 4.46
CA SER A 217 13.62 20.84 3.65
C SER A 217 14.95 21.19 2.98
N ARG A 218 14.90 21.52 1.67
CA ARG A 218 16.06 21.89 0.85
C ARG A 218 15.83 23.29 0.25
N LYS A 219 15.43 23.40 -1.04
CA LYS A 219 14.93 24.65 -1.60
C LYS A 219 13.51 24.95 -1.13
N ALA A 220 12.69 23.90 -1.03
CA ALA A 220 11.33 24.03 -0.51
C ALA A 220 11.34 23.94 1.03
N LEU A 221 10.30 24.54 1.63
CA LEU A 221 9.89 24.30 3.01
C LEU A 221 8.96 23.09 3.00
N VAL A 222 9.31 21.98 3.66
CA VAL A 222 8.46 20.79 3.75
C VAL A 222 7.92 20.67 5.16
N ARG A 223 6.60 20.59 5.27
CA ARG A 223 5.88 20.32 6.52
C ARG A 223 5.03 19.06 6.34
N GLN A 224 5.21 18.08 7.21
CA GLN A 224 4.50 16.82 7.17
C GLN A 224 3.61 16.68 8.40
N ARG A 225 2.33 16.36 8.18
CA ARG A 225 1.33 16.19 9.24
C ARG A 225 0.80 14.76 9.21
N GLU A 226 0.97 14.06 10.32
CA GLU A 226 0.46 12.71 10.51
C GLU A 226 -0.87 12.75 11.26
N VAL A 227 -1.86 12.04 10.75
CA VAL A 227 -3.16 11.87 11.42
C VAL A 227 -2.97 11.07 12.71
N GLY A 228 -3.65 11.49 13.76
CA GLY A 228 -3.49 10.91 15.09
C GLY A 228 -2.40 11.58 15.94
N HIS A 229 -1.34 12.12 15.34
CA HIS A 229 -0.24 12.78 16.05
C HIS A 229 -0.24 14.31 15.87
N HIS A 230 -0.26 14.78 14.62
CA HIS A 230 -0.15 16.21 14.29
C HIS A 230 -1.49 16.83 13.92
N THR A 231 -2.49 16.02 13.68
CA THR A 231 -3.88 16.41 13.41
C THR A 231 -4.82 15.28 13.84
N LEU A 232 -6.01 15.63 14.30
CA LEU A 232 -6.98 14.64 14.77
C LEU A 232 -7.72 13.93 13.63
N ARG A 233 -7.86 14.58 12.48
CA ARG A 233 -8.66 14.09 11.35
C ARG A 233 -8.09 14.58 10.04
N PHE A 234 -8.06 13.70 9.05
CA PHE A 234 -7.60 13.97 7.70
C PHE A 234 -8.27 15.19 7.07
N LYS A 235 -9.59 15.21 7.06
CA LYS A 235 -10.45 16.26 6.54
C LYS A 235 -10.19 17.63 7.18
N ALA A 236 -10.05 17.67 8.51
CA ALA A 236 -9.77 18.91 9.22
C ALA A 236 -8.41 19.49 8.84
N ALA A 237 -7.40 18.62 8.70
CA ALA A 237 -6.06 18.99 8.25
C ALA A 237 -6.07 19.56 6.83
N LEU A 238 -6.78 18.92 5.89
CA LEU A 238 -6.88 19.38 4.51
C LEU A 238 -7.57 20.74 4.38
N ARG A 239 -8.66 20.96 5.11
CA ARG A 239 -9.31 22.27 5.16
C ARG A 239 -8.42 23.35 5.79
N ALA A 240 -7.62 23.01 6.80
CA ALA A 240 -6.67 23.94 7.41
C ALA A 240 -5.54 24.27 6.43
N ALA A 241 -5.07 23.29 5.67
CA ALA A 241 -4.01 23.42 4.68
C ALA A 241 -4.23 24.60 3.71
N LEU A 242 -5.46 24.81 3.27
CA LEU A 242 -5.83 25.93 2.38
C LEU A 242 -5.57 27.34 2.98
N ARG A 243 -5.25 27.43 4.27
CA ARG A 243 -4.91 28.68 4.99
C ARG A 243 -3.48 28.69 5.54
N GLU A 244 -2.71 27.66 5.22
CA GLU A 244 -1.33 27.47 5.69
C GLU A 244 -0.30 27.90 4.62
N ASP A 245 -0.75 28.59 3.56
CA ASP A 245 0.07 29.09 2.45
C ASP A 245 0.94 28.01 1.75
N PRO A 246 0.38 26.85 1.37
CA PRO A 246 1.13 25.86 0.64
C PRO A 246 1.08 26.12 -0.87
N ASP A 247 2.17 25.84 -1.59
CA ASP A 247 2.17 25.73 -3.04
C ASP A 247 1.81 24.32 -3.49
N VAL A 248 2.20 23.32 -2.68
CA VAL A 248 2.03 21.89 -2.97
C VAL A 248 1.38 21.20 -1.77
N ILE A 249 0.33 20.43 -2.04
CA ILE A 249 -0.37 19.63 -1.02
C ILE A 249 -0.31 18.16 -1.41
N LEU A 250 0.21 17.29 -0.52
CA LEU A 250 0.11 15.85 -0.69
C LEU A 250 -0.96 15.30 0.25
N ILE A 251 -1.93 14.60 -0.33
CA ILE A 251 -3.02 13.91 0.35
C ILE A 251 -2.70 12.42 0.33
N GLY A 252 -2.34 11.85 1.48
CA GLY A 252 -1.90 10.46 1.60
C GLY A 252 -2.90 9.47 0.98
N GLU A 253 -4.20 9.67 1.22
CA GLU A 253 -5.26 8.87 0.57
C GLU A 253 -6.58 9.64 0.45
N ILE A 254 -7.22 9.55 -0.72
CA ILE A 254 -8.58 10.06 -0.98
C ILE A 254 -9.57 8.89 -0.86
N ARG A 255 -10.30 8.83 0.27
CA ARG A 255 -11.24 7.73 0.57
C ARG A 255 -12.70 8.07 0.30
N ASP A 256 -13.04 9.35 0.29
CA ASP A 256 -14.43 9.83 0.22
C ASP A 256 -14.59 11.07 -0.67
N GLY A 257 -15.84 11.34 -1.06
CA GLY A 257 -16.20 12.45 -1.96
C GLY A 257 -15.92 13.83 -1.37
N GLU A 258 -15.93 13.98 -0.04
CA GLU A 258 -15.66 15.28 0.59
C GLU A 258 -14.17 15.62 0.57
N THR A 259 -13.30 14.65 0.85
CA THR A 259 -11.85 14.79 0.69
C THR A 259 -11.50 15.11 -0.76
N LEU A 260 -12.15 14.41 -1.71
CA LEU A 260 -11.99 14.67 -3.14
C LEU A 260 -12.41 16.09 -3.52
N THR A 261 -13.58 16.54 -3.08
CA THR A 261 -14.07 17.89 -3.38
C THR A 261 -13.09 18.96 -2.85
N THR A 262 -12.61 18.81 -1.62
CA THR A 262 -11.63 19.74 -1.04
C THR A 262 -10.29 19.72 -1.80
N ALA A 263 -9.86 18.53 -2.31
CA ALA A 263 -8.67 18.39 -3.14
C ALA A 263 -8.82 19.12 -4.49
N LEU A 264 -10.00 19.03 -5.11
CA LEU A 264 -10.32 19.74 -6.35
C LEU A 264 -10.39 21.26 -6.14
N GLU A 265 -11.01 21.73 -5.04
CA GLU A 265 -11.03 23.15 -4.65
C GLU A 265 -9.60 23.69 -4.49
N ALA A 266 -8.72 22.94 -3.81
CA ALA A 266 -7.31 23.29 -3.69
C ALA A 266 -6.64 23.42 -5.07
N ALA A 267 -6.84 22.42 -5.93
CA ALA A 267 -6.26 22.39 -7.28
C ALA A 267 -6.75 23.55 -8.17
N GLN A 268 -8.00 23.96 -8.02
CA GLN A 268 -8.59 25.11 -8.74
C GLN A 268 -8.07 26.45 -8.22
N THR A 269 -7.89 26.56 -6.91
CA THR A 269 -7.51 27.80 -6.25
C THR A 269 -6.01 28.11 -6.25
N GLY A 270 -5.18 27.31 -6.93
CA GLY A 270 -3.79 27.64 -7.19
C GLY A 270 -2.75 26.65 -6.68
N HIS A 271 -3.15 25.54 -6.06
CA HIS A 271 -2.24 24.56 -5.47
C HIS A 271 -1.97 23.39 -6.42
N LEU A 272 -0.77 22.87 -6.40
CA LEU A 272 -0.46 21.55 -6.97
C LEU A 272 -0.80 20.48 -5.94
N VAL A 273 -1.79 19.64 -6.26
CA VAL A 273 -2.31 18.64 -5.34
C VAL A 273 -1.93 17.24 -5.81
N PHE A 274 -1.31 16.46 -4.95
CA PHE A 274 -1.09 15.03 -5.14
C PHE A 274 -2.05 14.26 -4.25
N GLY A 275 -2.69 13.21 -4.81
CA GLY A 275 -3.56 12.33 -4.05
C GLY A 275 -3.36 10.87 -4.42
N THR A 276 -3.69 9.93 -3.50
CA THR A 276 -3.65 8.51 -3.81
C THR A 276 -5.00 7.84 -3.75
N LEU A 277 -5.14 6.77 -4.57
CA LEU A 277 -6.25 5.81 -4.55
C LEU A 277 -5.70 4.38 -4.77
N HIS A 278 -6.61 3.38 -4.74
CA HIS A 278 -6.23 1.97 -4.87
C HIS A 278 -6.62 1.32 -6.20
N THR A 279 -7.02 2.09 -7.19
CA THR A 279 -7.34 1.60 -8.53
C THR A 279 -6.10 1.22 -9.32
N ASN A 280 -6.22 0.26 -10.23
CA ASN A 280 -5.11 -0.32 -10.98
C ASN A 280 -5.02 0.15 -12.46
N SER A 281 -5.85 1.13 -12.86
CA SER A 281 -5.84 1.73 -14.19
C SER A 281 -6.22 3.20 -14.10
N ALA A 282 -5.71 4.03 -14.99
CA ALA A 282 -5.95 5.46 -15.01
C ALA A 282 -7.43 5.76 -15.30
N VAL A 283 -8.04 5.10 -16.27
CA VAL A 283 -9.45 5.27 -16.62
C VAL A 283 -10.35 4.83 -15.46
N ARG A 284 -10.10 3.66 -14.87
CA ARG A 284 -10.84 3.20 -13.67
C ARG A 284 -10.67 4.13 -12.48
N THR A 285 -9.58 4.88 -12.42
CA THR A 285 -9.40 5.92 -11.40
C THR A 285 -10.39 7.05 -11.60
N VAL A 286 -10.56 7.53 -12.82
CA VAL A 286 -11.57 8.55 -13.16
C VAL A 286 -12.98 8.05 -12.83
N GLU A 287 -13.33 6.83 -13.22
CA GLU A 287 -14.62 6.20 -12.87
C GLU A 287 -14.83 6.15 -11.35
N ARG A 288 -13.82 5.69 -10.62
CA ARG A 288 -13.87 5.59 -9.15
C ARG A 288 -14.08 6.95 -8.50
N VAL A 289 -13.38 7.97 -8.97
CA VAL A 289 -13.52 9.36 -8.51
C VAL A 289 -14.93 9.86 -8.73
N LEU A 290 -15.49 9.67 -9.92
CA LEU A 290 -16.88 10.05 -10.23
C LEU A 290 -17.90 9.28 -9.38
N GLY A 291 -17.62 8.03 -9.06
CA GLY A 291 -18.45 7.20 -8.19
C GLY A 291 -18.38 7.54 -6.69
N MET A 292 -17.54 8.49 -6.26
CA MET A 292 -17.45 8.91 -4.86
C MET A 292 -18.53 9.90 -4.45
N VAL A 293 -19.26 10.45 -5.41
CA VAL A 293 -20.36 11.40 -5.16
C VAL A 293 -21.70 10.84 -5.64
N PRO A 294 -22.82 11.32 -5.11
CA PRO A 294 -24.16 10.97 -5.58
C PRO A 294 -24.33 11.27 -7.08
N PRO A 295 -25.18 10.52 -7.80
CA PRO A 295 -25.42 10.73 -9.23
C PRO A 295 -25.82 12.17 -9.61
N ALA A 296 -26.54 12.87 -8.74
CA ALA A 296 -26.94 14.26 -8.95
C ALA A 296 -25.74 15.24 -9.04
N ASP A 297 -24.64 14.92 -8.36
CA ASP A 297 -23.46 15.77 -8.27
C ASP A 297 -22.38 15.40 -9.31
N GLN A 298 -22.51 14.27 -9.98
CA GLN A 298 -21.50 13.75 -10.91
C GLN A 298 -21.24 14.68 -12.10
N ALA A 299 -22.24 15.38 -12.62
CA ALA A 299 -22.07 16.31 -13.73
C ALA A 299 -21.18 17.50 -13.34
N SER A 300 -21.38 18.06 -12.15
CA SER A 300 -20.55 19.11 -11.59
C SER A 300 -19.13 18.62 -11.31
N LEU A 301 -19.01 17.41 -10.75
CA LEU A 301 -17.71 16.80 -10.48
C LEU A 301 -16.92 16.53 -11.76
N ARG A 302 -17.57 16.02 -12.84
CA ARG A 302 -16.91 15.81 -14.14
C ARG A 302 -16.29 17.10 -14.67
N ARG A 303 -17.02 18.21 -14.62
CA ARG A 303 -16.50 19.52 -15.04
C ARG A 303 -15.32 19.95 -14.18
N SER A 304 -15.44 19.94 -12.85
CA SER A 304 -14.35 20.31 -11.93
C SER A 304 -13.13 19.42 -12.11
N LEU A 305 -13.32 18.11 -12.33
CA LEU A 305 -12.25 17.15 -12.57
C LEU A 305 -11.59 17.39 -13.93
N SER A 306 -12.37 17.58 -15.01
CA SER A 306 -11.81 17.82 -16.35
C SER A 306 -10.95 19.08 -16.40
N GLU A 307 -11.29 20.12 -15.63
CA GLU A 307 -10.53 21.37 -15.56
C GLU A 307 -9.27 21.25 -14.68
N SER A 308 -9.34 20.49 -13.59
CA SER A 308 -8.30 20.49 -12.55
C SER A 308 -7.32 19.33 -12.66
N LEU A 309 -7.74 18.19 -13.22
CA LEU A 309 -6.89 17.03 -13.38
C LEU A 309 -5.72 17.35 -14.31
N LEU A 310 -4.50 17.03 -13.90
CA LEU A 310 -3.30 17.08 -14.74
C LEU A 310 -2.98 15.70 -15.31
N GLY A 311 -3.13 14.66 -14.49
CA GLY A 311 -2.90 13.29 -14.92
C GLY A 311 -3.18 12.27 -13.82
N VAL A 312 -3.25 11.03 -14.25
CA VAL A 312 -3.38 9.85 -13.39
C VAL A 312 -2.23 8.91 -13.68
N ILE A 313 -1.56 8.44 -12.65
CA ILE A 313 -0.44 7.51 -12.71
C ILE A 313 -0.87 6.26 -11.94
N ALA A 314 -1.42 5.26 -12.64
CA ALA A 314 -1.70 3.97 -12.01
C ALA A 314 -0.45 3.08 -12.12
N GLN A 315 -0.03 2.51 -10.99
CA GLN A 315 1.26 1.84 -10.86
C GLN A 315 1.10 0.42 -10.33
N GLY A 316 1.81 -0.51 -10.95
CA GLY A 316 2.07 -1.83 -10.43
C GLY A 316 3.55 -2.12 -10.27
N LEU A 317 3.91 -3.17 -9.53
CA LEU A 317 5.27 -3.70 -9.41
C LEU A 317 5.33 -5.12 -9.94
N ILE A 318 6.39 -5.41 -10.69
CA ILE A 318 6.67 -6.74 -11.23
C ILE A 318 8.10 -7.16 -10.88
N ARG A 319 8.32 -8.46 -10.70
CA ARG A 319 9.68 -9.01 -10.48
C ARG A 319 10.49 -8.94 -11.77
N THR A 320 11.76 -8.54 -11.64
CA THR A 320 12.72 -8.55 -12.74
C THR A 320 13.41 -9.91 -12.86
N THR A 321 13.97 -10.19 -14.06
CA THR A 321 14.80 -11.38 -14.33
C THR A 321 16.04 -11.45 -13.44
N THR A 322 16.51 -10.30 -12.92
CA THR A 322 17.66 -10.19 -12.01
C THR A 322 17.30 -10.28 -10.53
N GLY A 323 16.03 -10.56 -10.18
CA GLY A 323 15.56 -10.74 -8.80
C GLY A 323 15.13 -9.46 -8.07
N GLY A 324 15.18 -8.30 -8.72
CA GLY A 324 14.64 -7.03 -8.23
C GLY A 324 13.14 -6.87 -8.47
N ARG A 325 12.67 -5.63 -8.36
CA ARG A 325 11.30 -5.20 -8.73
C ARG A 325 11.37 -3.99 -9.64
N ARG A 326 10.49 -3.95 -10.62
CA ARG A 326 10.32 -2.85 -11.57
C ARG A 326 8.91 -2.31 -11.51
N ALA A 327 8.76 -0.99 -11.50
CA ALA A 327 7.45 -0.36 -11.64
C ALA A 327 7.02 -0.36 -13.12
N TYR A 328 5.75 -0.64 -13.37
CA TYR A 328 5.09 -0.41 -14.65
C TYR A 328 3.89 0.51 -14.43
N HIS A 329 3.56 1.32 -15.41
CA HIS A 329 2.61 2.39 -15.25
C HIS A 329 1.55 2.39 -16.34
N ASP A 330 0.36 2.82 -15.94
CA ASP A 330 -0.76 3.21 -16.80
C ASP A 330 -0.95 4.71 -16.58
N ILE A 331 -0.57 5.54 -17.57
CA ILE A 331 -0.46 6.99 -17.40
C ILE A 331 -1.43 7.70 -18.34
N LEU A 332 -2.35 8.44 -17.76
CA LEU A 332 -3.22 9.40 -18.40
C LEU A 332 -2.71 10.82 -18.16
N ILE A 333 -2.51 11.58 -19.24
CA ILE A 333 -2.29 13.03 -19.18
C ILE A 333 -3.57 13.70 -19.66
N ASN A 334 -4.08 14.65 -18.88
CA ASN A 334 -5.33 15.31 -19.19
C ASN A 334 -5.13 16.39 -20.28
N THR A 335 -4.93 15.95 -21.52
CA THR A 335 -4.90 16.80 -22.70
C THR A 335 -6.27 17.42 -22.97
N GLU A 336 -6.37 18.37 -23.90
CA GLU A 336 -7.63 19.01 -24.27
C GLU A 336 -8.69 17.97 -24.72
N ALA A 337 -8.26 16.98 -25.53
CA ALA A 337 -9.15 15.90 -25.96
C ALA A 337 -9.62 15.01 -24.80
N CYS A 338 -8.71 14.63 -23.88
CA CYS A 338 -9.11 13.85 -22.71
C CYS A 338 -10.07 14.63 -21.81
N ARG A 339 -9.84 15.93 -21.65
CA ARG A 339 -10.70 16.83 -20.88
C ARG A 339 -12.15 16.81 -21.38
N ASP A 340 -12.31 16.94 -22.70
CA ASP A 340 -13.61 16.94 -23.35
C ASP A 340 -14.35 15.60 -23.15
N TYR A 341 -13.67 14.47 -23.30
CA TYR A 341 -14.25 13.15 -23.07
C TYR A 341 -14.56 12.89 -21.57
N ILE A 342 -13.73 13.34 -20.65
CA ILE A 342 -13.99 13.23 -19.20
C ILE A 342 -15.25 14.05 -18.85
N GLU A 343 -15.38 15.27 -19.37
CA GLU A 343 -16.55 16.12 -19.12
C GLU A 343 -17.85 15.48 -19.65
N ARG A 344 -17.81 14.84 -20.82
CA ARG A 344 -18.95 14.10 -21.39
C ARG A 344 -19.21 12.76 -20.71
N GLY A 345 -18.23 12.21 -19.99
CA GLY A 345 -18.30 10.89 -19.37
C GLY A 345 -18.00 9.75 -20.35
N GLU A 346 -17.34 10.02 -21.47
CA GLU A 346 -16.98 9.06 -22.52
C GLU A 346 -15.59 8.45 -22.24
N LEU A 347 -15.47 7.68 -21.16
CA LEU A 347 -14.20 7.20 -20.65
C LEU A 347 -13.52 6.13 -21.54
N ASP A 348 -14.29 5.37 -22.31
CA ASP A 348 -13.74 4.44 -23.32
C ASP A 348 -12.92 5.18 -24.40
N SER A 349 -13.34 6.40 -24.76
CA SER A 349 -12.61 7.25 -25.69
C SER A 349 -11.32 7.78 -25.11
N VAL A 350 -11.27 8.01 -23.79
CA VAL A 350 -10.02 8.39 -23.09
C VAL A 350 -8.99 7.26 -23.18
N GLU A 351 -9.39 5.99 -22.99
CA GLU A 351 -8.48 4.85 -23.11
C GLU A 351 -7.88 4.73 -24.52
N GLN A 352 -8.70 4.93 -25.56
CA GLN A 352 -8.24 4.93 -26.96
C GLN A 352 -7.23 6.05 -27.25
N ILE A 353 -7.39 7.23 -26.62
CA ILE A 353 -6.40 8.31 -26.73
C ILE A 353 -5.09 7.90 -26.05
N MET A 354 -5.14 7.33 -24.85
CA MET A 354 -3.95 6.89 -24.12
C MET A 354 -3.09 5.94 -24.96
N GLU A 355 -3.71 5.02 -25.68
CA GLU A 355 -3.01 4.06 -26.55
C GLU A 355 -2.22 4.73 -27.69
N ARG A 356 -2.63 5.92 -28.15
CA ARG A 356 -2.09 6.60 -29.32
C ARG A 356 -1.21 7.82 -28.99
N SER A 357 -1.28 8.33 -27.77
CA SER A 357 -0.66 9.60 -27.36
C SER A 357 0.61 9.40 -26.53
N GLY A 358 1.46 8.48 -26.96
CA GLY A 358 2.76 8.24 -26.31
C GLY A 358 3.68 9.47 -26.35
N PHE A 359 3.55 10.37 -27.31
CA PHE A 359 4.32 11.61 -27.40
C PHE A 359 3.96 12.61 -26.29
N ASP A 360 2.75 12.55 -25.75
CA ASP A 360 2.32 13.35 -24.58
C ASP A 360 2.81 12.75 -23.24
N GLY A 361 3.50 11.61 -23.29
CA GLY A 361 3.92 10.85 -22.12
C GLY A 361 2.84 9.91 -21.56
N MET A 362 1.74 9.71 -22.29
CA MET A 362 0.74 8.70 -21.96
C MET A 362 1.26 7.31 -22.31
N GLN A 363 0.82 6.33 -21.55
CA GLN A 363 1.01 4.91 -21.86
C GLN A 363 -0.02 4.05 -21.15
N THR A 364 -0.38 2.94 -21.77
CA THR A 364 -1.18 1.91 -21.09
C THR A 364 -0.25 0.95 -20.33
N SER A 365 -0.80 0.27 -19.32
CA SER A 365 -0.06 -0.76 -18.59
C SER A 365 0.51 -1.86 -19.51
N ASN A 366 -0.24 -2.25 -20.56
CA ASN A 366 0.24 -3.22 -21.54
C ASN A 366 1.43 -2.72 -22.38
N GLN A 367 1.43 -1.46 -22.77
CA GLN A 367 2.56 -0.85 -23.46
C GLN A 367 3.80 -0.82 -22.55
N ALA A 368 3.64 -0.46 -21.28
CA ALA A 368 4.72 -0.47 -20.31
C ALA A 368 5.28 -1.89 -20.10
N LEU A 369 4.42 -2.89 -19.90
CA LEU A 369 4.82 -4.28 -19.75
C LEU A 369 5.51 -4.82 -21.01
N LEU A 370 4.97 -4.53 -22.19
CA LEU A 370 5.59 -4.92 -23.48
C LEU A 370 7.01 -4.35 -23.62
N HIS A 371 7.21 -3.09 -23.29
CA HIS A 371 8.52 -2.46 -23.28
C HIS A 371 9.51 -3.17 -22.36
N LEU A 372 9.09 -3.51 -21.14
CA LEU A 372 9.94 -4.19 -20.15
C LEU A 372 10.33 -5.61 -20.61
N VAL A 373 9.40 -6.35 -21.26
CA VAL A 373 9.71 -7.66 -21.86
C VAL A 373 10.70 -7.51 -23.01
N GLN A 374 10.51 -6.52 -23.88
CA GLN A 374 11.41 -6.28 -25.02
C GLN A 374 12.81 -5.85 -24.59
N ALA A 375 12.91 -5.13 -23.46
CA ALA A 375 14.19 -4.78 -22.84
C ALA A 375 14.86 -5.96 -22.11
N GLY A 376 14.20 -7.12 -21.99
CA GLY A 376 14.70 -8.28 -21.25
C GLY A 376 14.69 -8.09 -19.72
N GLU A 377 14.02 -7.05 -19.22
CA GLU A 377 13.96 -6.75 -17.78
C GLU A 377 13.02 -7.70 -17.04
N ILE A 378 11.96 -8.18 -17.70
CA ILE A 378 10.94 -9.08 -17.12
C ILE A 378 10.61 -10.23 -18.09
N GLU A 379 10.12 -11.34 -17.51
CA GLU A 379 9.64 -12.47 -18.29
C GLU A 379 8.24 -12.22 -18.88
N GLY A 380 7.99 -12.74 -20.09
CA GLY A 380 6.71 -12.59 -20.77
C GLY A 380 5.53 -13.16 -19.98
N ASP A 381 5.71 -14.34 -19.37
CA ASP A 381 4.68 -14.97 -18.54
C ASP A 381 4.35 -14.15 -17.29
N ALA A 382 5.37 -13.55 -16.68
CA ALA A 382 5.17 -12.65 -15.55
C ALA A 382 4.37 -11.39 -15.96
N ALA A 383 4.65 -10.84 -17.15
CA ALA A 383 3.90 -9.71 -17.70
C ALA A 383 2.43 -10.07 -17.97
N LEU A 384 2.17 -11.24 -18.55
CA LEU A 384 0.81 -11.74 -18.81
C LEU A 384 0.01 -11.96 -17.53
N ALA A 385 0.66 -12.42 -16.45
CA ALA A 385 0.02 -12.66 -15.16
C ALA A 385 -0.50 -11.39 -14.46
N VAL A 386 0.13 -10.24 -14.71
CA VAL A 386 -0.25 -8.95 -14.09
C VAL A 386 -1.04 -8.04 -15.04
N SER A 387 -1.12 -8.37 -16.32
CA SER A 387 -1.82 -7.59 -17.34
C SER A 387 -3.33 -7.59 -17.11
N LEU A 388 -3.96 -6.42 -17.19
CA LEU A 388 -5.42 -6.26 -17.14
C LEU A 388 -6.11 -6.70 -18.46
N LYS A 389 -5.37 -6.66 -19.57
CA LYS A 389 -5.80 -7.09 -20.92
C LYS A 389 -4.81 -8.12 -21.47
N SER A 390 -4.70 -9.27 -20.80
CA SER A 390 -3.70 -10.30 -21.09
C SER A 390 -3.75 -10.85 -22.52
N SER A 391 -4.95 -10.96 -23.12
CA SER A 391 -5.12 -11.40 -24.50
C SER A 391 -4.49 -10.44 -25.51
N GLU A 392 -4.63 -9.13 -25.30
CA GLU A 392 -4.03 -8.08 -26.15
C GLU A 392 -2.50 -8.09 -26.00
N LEU A 393 -2.00 -8.20 -24.77
CA LEU A 393 -0.56 -8.29 -24.51
C LEU A 393 0.03 -9.56 -25.13
N ALA A 394 -0.64 -10.71 -25.02
CA ALA A 394 -0.19 -11.97 -25.63
C ALA A 394 -0.13 -11.86 -27.17
N GLN A 395 -1.08 -11.18 -27.78
CA GLN A 395 -1.05 -10.91 -29.22
C GLN A 395 0.11 -10.00 -29.62
N ALA A 396 0.35 -8.92 -28.86
CA ALA A 396 1.44 -8.00 -29.10
C ALA A 396 2.82 -8.67 -28.94
N LEU A 397 2.98 -9.58 -27.98
CA LEU A 397 4.18 -10.37 -27.78
C LEU A 397 4.44 -11.34 -28.94
N ARG A 398 3.40 -11.96 -29.53
CA ARG A 398 3.52 -12.90 -30.68
C ARG A 398 3.72 -12.18 -32.01
N GLY A 399 3.10 -11.02 -32.22
CA GLY A 399 3.14 -10.30 -33.51
C GLY A 399 4.46 -9.60 -33.82
N ARG A 400 5.48 -9.78 -32.98
CA ARG A 400 6.83 -9.20 -33.12
C ARG A 400 7.96 -10.25 -33.00
N GLN A 401 7.62 -11.54 -33.03
CA GLN A 401 8.55 -12.63 -33.34
C GLN A 401 8.61 -12.81 -34.87
#